data_43d37ce777e97afefd587569b4366840
#
_entry.id   43d37ce777e97afefd587569b4366840
#
_cell.length_a   1.000
_cell.length_b   1.000
_cell.length_c   1.000
_cell.angle_alpha   90.00
_cell.angle_beta   90.00
_cell.angle_gamma   90.00
#
_symmetry.space_group_name_H-M   'P 1'
#
loop_
_entity.id
_entity.type
_entity.pdbx_description
1 polymer ?
#
loop_
_entity_poly.entity_id
_entity_poly.type
_entity_poly.pdbx_seq_one_letter_code
_entity_poly.pdbx_strand_id
1 'polypeptide(L)'
;MTAENDEYTIRPEEGDTTTLHFYTAVPSDKVLPTDIPYTILEELYIPDECSGDNASPRMKTVSGEDISENIINTLVSKSYQLAGDIIFIDPIGPQNGGPGAEQMSNQYTELWRPAGNISAYDDIVDGPVPLQGIKVRARRWFTTYTGVTDANGDFVCNGRFKRPAVYSFKWSGESWVIRDGAISPAYYNGAKKLGDWNLYITRGNSLSYSAIHRAAYRWYHGNVQDLTRPVYQRREIISYFHSSNGNINGDYNRQIGSGILFDIRIWGKDHTNEIRPVSRIFTTSCHELGHAAHYLNNNERYENSGTFIRESWARCIEYVMAKQEYSEKDALDRLYITDTIRIQQIIDNYIYEHETYWMTPDWAYNYQAWDTNDQPNYTPIFIDLIDNFNQNEYYQAKLNEPPSVDGTNAYNPNLPPIPSAYPIDRINNMPPSLVENIVFNNTSIAGIKADLVQYAQEHPTEAAEYNLTEQNINQLFYYYGY
;
A
#
# COMPACT_ATOMS: atom_id res chain seq x y z
N MET A 1 25.55 -16.84 -7.83
CA MET A 1 24.23 -16.47 -7.29
C MET A 1 24.44 -16.15 -5.84
N THR A 2 24.43 -14.90 -5.46
CA THR A 2 24.34 -14.50 -4.06
C THR A 2 22.97 -15.00 -3.60
N ALA A 3 22.93 -15.75 -2.50
CA ALA A 3 21.69 -16.08 -1.84
C ALA A 3 21.03 -14.77 -1.43
N GLU A 4 20.12 -14.26 -2.25
CA GLU A 4 19.23 -13.21 -1.82
C GLU A 4 18.36 -13.81 -0.72
N ASN A 5 18.62 -13.36 0.50
CA ASN A 5 17.87 -13.55 1.75
C ASN A 5 16.54 -14.28 1.57
N ASP A 6 16.57 -15.61 1.49
CA ASP A 6 15.41 -16.39 1.81
C ASP A 6 15.26 -16.31 3.33
N GLU A 7 14.28 -15.51 3.78
CA GLU A 7 13.99 -15.33 5.19
C GLU A 7 13.56 -16.68 5.77
N TYR A 8 14.31 -17.14 6.74
CA TYR A 8 14.08 -18.42 7.43
C TYR A 8 12.90 -18.28 8.39
N THR A 9 11.95 -19.20 8.31
CA THR A 9 10.90 -19.30 9.32
C THR A 9 11.45 -20.09 10.52
N ILE A 10 11.53 -19.41 11.67
CA ILE A 10 11.91 -20.04 12.94
C ILE A 10 10.72 -20.83 13.46
N ARG A 11 10.85 -22.15 13.60
CA ARG A 11 9.87 -22.98 14.31
C ARG A 11 10.57 -23.62 15.51
N PRO A 12 10.10 -23.35 16.76
CA PRO A 12 10.51 -24.17 17.89
C PRO A 12 9.92 -25.56 17.73
N GLU A 13 10.68 -26.59 18.02
CA GLU A 13 10.13 -27.94 18.17
C GLU A 13 9.12 -27.97 19.32
N GLU A 14 8.05 -28.77 19.18
CA GLU A 14 7.01 -28.87 20.20
C GLU A 14 7.65 -29.35 21.52
N GLY A 15 7.75 -28.45 22.50
CA GLY A 15 8.33 -28.71 23.82
C GLY A 15 9.74 -28.20 24.11
N ASP A 16 10.49 -27.70 23.10
CA ASP A 16 11.78 -27.02 23.30
C ASP A 16 11.68 -25.52 23.04
N THR A 17 11.69 -24.75 24.10
CA THR A 17 11.66 -23.27 24.03
C THR A 17 13.05 -22.63 23.96
N THR A 18 14.11 -23.41 23.97
CA THR A 18 15.50 -22.92 24.09
C THR A 18 16.35 -23.10 22.86
N THR A 19 15.97 -24.00 21.94
CA THR A 19 16.74 -24.29 20.73
C THR A 19 15.93 -23.96 19.47
N LEU A 20 16.45 -23.06 18.65
CA LEU A 20 15.86 -22.70 17.36
C LEU A 20 16.58 -23.48 16.26
N HIS A 21 15.82 -24.26 15.49
CA HIS A 21 16.34 -24.99 14.34
C HIS A 21 15.90 -24.30 13.04
N PHE A 22 16.87 -24.03 12.18
CA PHE A 22 16.64 -23.48 10.86
C PHE A 22 16.81 -24.60 9.83
N TYR A 23 15.84 -24.75 8.95
CA TYR A 23 15.88 -25.75 7.88
C TYR A 23 15.98 -25.05 6.53
N THR A 24 16.92 -25.48 5.70
CA THR A 24 17.10 -24.97 4.35
C THR A 24 17.55 -26.06 3.39
N ALA A 25 17.20 -25.95 2.12
CA ALA A 25 17.73 -26.79 1.06
C ALA A 25 18.82 -26.01 0.32
N VAL A 26 20.02 -26.56 0.28
CA VAL A 26 21.18 -25.96 -0.37
C VAL A 26 21.65 -26.85 -1.52
N PRO A 27 21.97 -26.31 -2.71
CA PRO A 27 22.59 -27.09 -3.77
C PRO A 27 23.86 -27.77 -3.29
N SER A 28 24.06 -29.05 -3.64
CA SER A 28 25.20 -29.88 -3.17
C SER A 28 26.57 -29.34 -3.58
N ASP A 29 26.62 -28.48 -4.61
CA ASP A 29 27.85 -27.80 -5.09
C ASP A 29 28.19 -26.51 -4.31
N LYS A 30 27.34 -26.10 -3.37
CA LYS A 30 27.57 -24.91 -2.54
C LYS A 30 28.38 -25.24 -1.30
N VAL A 31 29.40 -24.42 -1.09
CA VAL A 31 30.19 -24.47 0.15
C VAL A 31 29.35 -23.82 1.26
N LEU A 32 29.02 -24.59 2.28
CA LEU A 32 28.31 -24.09 3.45
C LEU A 32 29.27 -23.28 4.34
N PRO A 33 28.76 -22.25 5.04
CA PRO A 33 29.56 -21.49 6.00
C PRO A 33 30.13 -22.38 7.09
N THR A 34 31.41 -22.26 7.36
CA THR A 34 32.12 -23.09 8.37
C THR A 34 31.89 -22.61 9.80
N ASP A 35 31.39 -21.42 9.97
CA ASP A 35 31.11 -20.74 11.24
C ASP A 35 29.69 -20.96 11.75
N ILE A 36 28.83 -21.59 10.96
CA ILE A 36 27.45 -21.92 11.34
C ILE A 36 27.36 -23.46 11.51
N PRO A 37 27.07 -23.96 12.72
CA PRO A 37 26.87 -25.39 12.90
C PRO A 37 25.61 -25.85 12.15
N TYR A 38 25.73 -26.91 11.36
CA TYR A 38 24.61 -27.50 10.64
C TYR A 38 24.68 -29.02 10.67
N THR A 39 23.53 -29.64 10.45
CA THR A 39 23.41 -31.10 10.29
C THR A 39 22.75 -31.38 8.96
N ILE A 40 23.34 -32.21 8.13
CA ILE A 40 22.71 -32.69 6.90
C ILE A 40 21.67 -33.71 7.30
N LEU A 41 20.39 -33.39 7.07
CA LEU A 41 19.29 -34.30 7.39
C LEU A 41 19.06 -35.30 6.27
N GLU A 42 19.20 -34.88 5.02
CA GLU A 42 18.97 -35.73 3.84
C GLU A 42 19.67 -35.11 2.61
N GLU A 43 20.23 -35.96 1.75
CA GLU A 43 20.70 -35.59 0.43
C GLU A 43 19.69 -36.03 -0.62
N LEU A 44 19.14 -35.04 -1.35
CA LEU A 44 18.15 -35.29 -2.38
C LEU A 44 18.78 -35.05 -3.76
N TYR A 45 18.73 -36.06 -4.62
CA TYR A 45 19.12 -35.95 -6.00
C TYR A 45 17.92 -35.51 -6.86
N ILE A 46 18.00 -34.33 -7.43
CA ILE A 46 16.94 -33.77 -8.27
C ILE A 46 17.49 -33.60 -9.70
N PRO A 47 16.96 -34.29 -10.69
CA PRO A 47 17.43 -34.20 -12.05
C PRO A 47 17.20 -32.80 -12.63
N ASP A 48 18.20 -32.27 -13.34
CA ASP A 48 18.09 -31.02 -14.09
C ASP A 48 17.13 -31.20 -15.26
N GLU A 49 16.04 -30.46 -15.28
CA GLU A 49 15.07 -30.45 -16.40
C GLU A 49 15.57 -29.63 -17.60
N CYS A 50 16.69 -28.92 -17.46
CA CYS A 50 17.20 -28.01 -18.48
C CYS A 50 18.22 -28.67 -19.45
N SER A 51 18.64 -29.89 -19.20
CA SER A 51 19.50 -30.62 -20.17
C SER A 51 18.66 -31.10 -21.34
N GLY A 52 18.87 -30.42 -22.48
CA GLY A 52 18.02 -30.45 -23.67
C GLY A 52 18.13 -31.68 -24.55
N ASP A 53 18.29 -32.89 -24.04
CA ASP A 53 18.24 -34.12 -24.82
C ASP A 53 17.15 -35.08 -24.35
N ASN A 54 16.28 -35.39 -25.20
CA ASN A 54 15.19 -36.36 -25.44
C ASN A 54 14.92 -37.54 -24.50
N ALA A 55 15.45 -37.54 -23.27
CA ALA A 55 15.08 -38.51 -22.25
C ALA A 55 14.86 -37.76 -20.94
N SER A 56 13.61 -37.65 -20.49
CA SER A 56 13.34 -37.31 -19.09
C SER A 56 14.13 -38.31 -18.22
N PRO A 57 15.12 -37.83 -17.41
CA PRO A 57 15.81 -38.74 -16.52
C PRO A 57 14.76 -39.28 -15.56
N ARG A 58 14.48 -40.58 -15.63
CA ARG A 58 13.66 -41.25 -14.62
C ARG A 58 14.48 -41.29 -13.33
N MET A 59 13.95 -40.65 -12.27
CA MET A 59 14.57 -40.78 -10.97
C MET A 59 14.55 -42.24 -10.57
N LYS A 60 15.69 -42.74 -10.15
CA LYS A 60 15.85 -44.09 -9.70
C LYS A 60 16.26 -44.10 -8.24
N THR A 61 15.78 -45.09 -7.50
CA THR A 61 16.30 -45.39 -6.18
C THR A 61 17.78 -45.83 -6.27
N VAL A 62 18.49 -45.86 -5.14
CA VAL A 62 19.85 -46.38 -5.08
C VAL A 62 19.90 -47.82 -5.57
N SER A 63 18.81 -48.57 -5.50
CA SER A 63 18.64 -49.91 -6.07
C SER A 63 18.32 -49.94 -7.57
N GLY A 64 18.17 -48.81 -8.22
CA GLY A 64 17.92 -48.69 -9.67
C GLY A 64 16.45 -48.74 -10.10
N GLU A 65 15.51 -48.75 -9.16
CA GLU A 65 14.07 -48.72 -9.46
C GLU A 65 13.57 -47.31 -9.78
N ASP A 66 12.62 -47.18 -10.73
CA ASP A 66 12.02 -45.93 -11.06
C ASP A 66 11.16 -45.36 -9.93
N ILE A 67 11.44 -44.13 -9.50
CA ILE A 67 10.66 -43.43 -8.48
C ILE A 67 9.42 -42.81 -9.11
N SER A 68 8.25 -43.11 -8.57
CA SER A 68 7.01 -42.54 -9.09
C SER A 68 6.94 -41.04 -8.88
N GLU A 69 6.31 -40.31 -9.81
CA GLU A 69 6.12 -38.86 -9.74
C GLU A 69 5.41 -38.43 -8.43
N ASN A 70 4.55 -39.27 -7.87
CA ASN A 70 3.88 -39.03 -6.59
C ASN A 70 4.85 -38.99 -5.40
N ILE A 71 5.85 -39.85 -5.39
CA ILE A 71 6.89 -39.88 -4.36
C ILE A 71 7.73 -38.60 -4.47
N ILE A 72 8.11 -38.24 -5.68
CA ILE A 72 8.87 -37.00 -5.96
C ILE A 72 8.08 -35.78 -5.48
N ASN A 73 6.81 -35.67 -5.85
CA ASN A 73 5.95 -34.57 -5.42
C ASN A 73 5.78 -34.52 -3.90
N THR A 74 5.70 -35.68 -3.24
CA THR A 74 5.63 -35.78 -1.78
C THR A 74 6.93 -35.32 -1.12
N LEU A 75 8.09 -35.72 -1.64
CA LEU A 75 9.40 -35.32 -1.14
C LEU A 75 9.63 -33.81 -1.31
N VAL A 76 9.28 -33.27 -2.47
CA VAL A 76 9.33 -31.84 -2.76
C VAL A 76 8.39 -31.07 -1.82
N SER A 77 7.16 -31.54 -1.62
CA SER A 77 6.21 -30.94 -0.68
C SER A 77 6.76 -30.91 0.74
N LYS A 78 7.35 -32.01 1.18
CA LYS A 78 7.97 -32.15 2.49
C LYS A 78 9.21 -31.26 2.65
N SER A 79 10.03 -31.14 1.62
CA SER A 79 11.20 -30.26 1.65
C SER A 79 10.79 -28.78 1.76
N TYR A 80 9.72 -28.36 1.07
CA TYR A 80 9.17 -27.01 1.23
C TYR A 80 8.54 -26.80 2.60
N GLN A 81 7.84 -27.78 3.13
CA GLN A 81 7.27 -27.73 4.46
C GLN A 81 8.38 -27.62 5.53
N LEU A 82 9.48 -28.34 5.39
CA LEU A 82 10.64 -28.27 6.27
C LEU A 82 11.43 -26.96 6.11
N ALA A 83 11.49 -26.43 4.89
CA ALA A 83 12.10 -25.11 4.62
C ALA A 83 11.23 -23.92 5.09
N GLY A 84 10.05 -24.17 5.69
CA GLY A 84 9.15 -23.11 6.11
C GLY A 84 8.28 -22.50 5.00
N ASP A 85 8.45 -22.94 3.77
CA ASP A 85 7.59 -22.61 2.65
C ASP A 85 6.30 -23.44 2.75
N ILE A 86 5.22 -22.87 3.30
CA ILE A 86 3.91 -23.51 3.34
C ILE A 86 3.31 -23.49 1.93
N ILE A 87 3.61 -24.52 1.15
CA ILE A 87 2.88 -24.76 -0.10
C ILE A 87 1.71 -25.67 0.26
N PHE A 88 0.50 -25.13 0.23
CA PHE A 88 -0.70 -25.95 0.19
C PHE A 88 -0.73 -26.65 -1.18
N ILE A 89 -0.19 -27.86 -1.23
CA ILE A 89 -0.52 -28.78 -2.30
C ILE A 89 -1.84 -29.39 -1.88
N ASP A 90 -2.93 -29.09 -2.59
CA ASP A 90 -4.15 -29.87 -2.48
C ASP A 90 -3.75 -31.36 -2.61
N PRO A 91 -4.05 -32.21 -1.63
CA PRO A 91 -3.84 -33.61 -1.81
C PRO A 91 -4.69 -34.03 -3.00
N ILE A 92 -4.04 -34.44 -4.09
CA ILE A 92 -4.73 -35.11 -5.19
C ILE A 92 -5.35 -36.32 -4.54
N GLY A 93 -6.67 -36.27 -4.35
CA GLY A 93 -7.42 -37.42 -3.87
C GLY A 93 -7.07 -38.66 -4.69
N PRO A 94 -7.19 -39.87 -4.14
CA PRO A 94 -6.81 -41.08 -4.84
C PRO A 94 -7.57 -41.13 -6.18
N GLN A 95 -6.88 -40.86 -7.28
CA GLN A 95 -7.41 -41.10 -8.60
C GLN A 95 -7.46 -42.63 -8.73
N ASN A 96 -8.67 -43.17 -8.60
CA ASN A 96 -8.94 -44.55 -8.98
C ASN A 96 -8.38 -44.76 -10.39
N GLY A 97 -7.46 -45.73 -10.49
CA GLY A 97 -6.80 -46.10 -11.73
C GLY A 97 -7.79 -46.46 -12.83
N GLY A 98 -8.14 -45.48 -13.68
CA GLY A 98 -8.76 -45.69 -14.95
C GLY A 98 -7.67 -45.79 -16.03
N PRO A 99 -7.92 -46.46 -17.17
CA PRO A 99 -6.92 -46.72 -18.21
C PRO A 99 -6.54 -45.47 -19.04
N GLY A 100 -6.40 -44.32 -18.40
CA GLY A 100 -6.01 -43.05 -19.03
C GLY A 100 -4.66 -42.50 -18.55
N ALA A 101 -3.99 -43.15 -17.60
CA ALA A 101 -2.73 -42.62 -17.03
C ALA A 101 -1.54 -42.65 -18.02
N GLU A 102 -1.57 -43.50 -19.02
CA GLU A 102 -0.50 -43.56 -20.01
C GLU A 102 -0.59 -42.48 -21.11
N GLN A 103 -1.75 -41.86 -21.32
CA GLN A 103 -1.90 -40.78 -22.30
C GLN A 103 -1.47 -39.40 -21.80
N MET A 104 -1.30 -39.19 -20.49
CA MET A 104 -0.85 -37.87 -19.96
C MET A 104 0.66 -37.63 -20.07
N SER A 105 1.50 -38.63 -20.28
CA SER A 105 2.95 -38.49 -20.35
C SER A 105 3.46 -37.81 -21.63
N ASN A 106 2.68 -37.81 -22.71
CA ASN A 106 3.08 -37.27 -24.01
C ASN A 106 2.57 -35.84 -24.30
N GLN A 107 1.87 -35.18 -23.38
CA GLN A 107 1.19 -33.90 -23.63
C GLN A 107 2.07 -32.67 -23.40
N TYR A 108 3.26 -32.80 -22.81
CA TYR A 108 4.12 -31.68 -22.44
C TYR A 108 5.40 -31.64 -23.28
N THR A 109 5.27 -31.55 -24.60
CA THR A 109 6.41 -31.45 -25.51
C THR A 109 6.89 -30.03 -25.75
N GLU A 110 6.04 -29.03 -25.54
CA GLU A 110 6.36 -27.64 -25.82
C GLU A 110 6.76 -26.87 -24.54
N LEU A 111 7.80 -26.04 -24.70
CA LEU A 111 8.21 -25.09 -23.66
C LEU A 111 7.18 -23.95 -23.57
N TRP A 112 6.61 -23.74 -22.39
CA TRP A 112 5.73 -22.62 -22.14
C TRP A 112 6.41 -21.58 -21.25
N ARG A 113 6.03 -20.33 -21.39
CA ARG A 113 6.55 -19.21 -20.61
C ARG A 113 5.48 -18.79 -19.60
N PRO A 114 5.80 -18.75 -18.28
CA PRO A 114 4.86 -18.23 -17.29
C PRO A 114 4.54 -16.77 -17.56
N ALA A 115 3.27 -16.45 -17.63
CA ALA A 115 2.74 -15.12 -17.85
C ALA A 115 1.39 -14.97 -17.12
N GLY A 116 0.80 -13.79 -17.16
CA GLY A 116 -0.54 -13.57 -16.63
C GLY A 116 -0.78 -12.13 -16.21
N ASN A 117 -1.85 -11.93 -15.44
CA ASN A 117 -2.29 -10.64 -14.97
C ASN A 117 -2.59 -10.68 -13.47
N ILE A 118 -2.25 -9.62 -12.74
CA ILE A 118 -2.57 -9.48 -11.31
C ILE A 118 -3.31 -8.17 -11.09
N SER A 119 -4.50 -8.28 -10.51
CA SER A 119 -5.34 -7.15 -10.10
C SER A 119 -5.95 -7.39 -8.71
N ALA A 120 -6.42 -6.32 -8.08
CA ALA A 120 -7.14 -6.37 -6.83
C ALA A 120 -8.43 -5.56 -6.90
N TYR A 121 -9.41 -5.91 -6.08
CA TYR A 121 -10.63 -5.13 -5.93
C TYR A 121 -10.32 -3.81 -5.22
N ASP A 122 -10.98 -2.74 -5.65
CA ASP A 122 -10.99 -1.45 -4.97
C ASP A 122 -12.44 -0.96 -4.84
N ASP A 123 -12.81 -0.55 -3.65
CA ASP A 123 -14.18 -0.18 -3.28
C ASP A 123 -14.63 1.16 -3.90
N ILE A 124 -13.71 2.07 -4.20
CA ILE A 124 -14.03 3.33 -4.89
C ILE A 124 -14.19 3.11 -6.39
N VAL A 125 -13.27 2.35 -7.00
CA VAL A 125 -13.38 1.98 -8.43
C VAL A 125 -14.57 1.03 -8.65
N ASP A 126 -14.98 0.33 -7.58
CA ASP A 126 -15.97 -0.76 -7.60
C ASP A 126 -15.61 -1.84 -8.64
N GLY A 127 -14.34 -2.23 -8.63
CA GLY A 127 -13.83 -3.16 -9.64
C GLY A 127 -12.35 -3.48 -9.49
N PRO A 128 -11.79 -4.17 -10.50
CA PRO A 128 -10.39 -4.53 -10.52
C PRO A 128 -9.48 -3.34 -10.79
N VAL A 129 -8.46 -3.18 -9.98
CA VAL A 129 -7.34 -2.25 -10.20
C VAL A 129 -6.08 -3.06 -10.45
N PRO A 130 -5.33 -2.79 -11.54
CA PRO A 130 -4.07 -3.46 -11.82
C PRO A 130 -3.06 -3.26 -10.69
N LEU A 131 -2.26 -4.29 -10.40
CA LEU A 131 -1.17 -4.21 -9.45
C LEU A 131 0.16 -4.14 -10.19
N GLN A 132 0.69 -2.94 -10.34
CA GLN A 132 1.97 -2.67 -10.98
C GLN A 132 3.14 -2.93 -10.03
N GLY A 133 4.26 -3.45 -10.56
CA GLY A 133 5.50 -3.60 -9.82
C GLY A 133 5.58 -4.87 -8.94
N ILE A 134 4.62 -5.78 -9.05
CA ILE A 134 4.66 -7.07 -8.35
C ILE A 134 5.70 -7.98 -9.00
N LYS A 135 6.71 -8.42 -8.24
CA LYS A 135 7.68 -9.42 -8.70
C LYS A 135 7.13 -10.82 -8.53
N VAL A 136 6.54 -11.34 -9.62
CA VAL A 136 5.99 -12.70 -9.68
C VAL A 136 7.12 -13.72 -9.82
N ARG A 137 7.01 -14.83 -9.11
CA ARG A 137 7.88 -15.99 -9.21
C ARG A 137 7.08 -17.16 -9.74
N ALA A 138 7.54 -17.77 -10.80
CA ALA A 138 7.09 -19.07 -11.25
C ALA A 138 8.20 -20.09 -10.92
N ARG A 139 7.89 -21.04 -10.06
CA ARG A 139 8.88 -21.95 -9.48
C ARG A 139 8.51 -23.40 -9.76
N ARG A 140 9.51 -24.15 -10.19
CA ARG A 140 9.45 -25.59 -10.26
C ARG A 140 10.78 -26.15 -9.72
N TRP A 141 10.70 -26.90 -8.64
CA TRP A 141 11.86 -27.45 -7.96
C TRP A 141 12.83 -26.33 -7.56
N PHE A 142 14.09 -26.41 -7.99
CA PHE A 142 15.11 -25.38 -7.75
C PHE A 142 15.17 -24.31 -8.83
N THR A 143 14.37 -24.43 -9.89
CA THR A 143 14.31 -23.45 -10.97
C THR A 143 13.23 -22.42 -10.69
N THR A 144 13.63 -21.15 -10.62
CA THR A 144 12.71 -20.02 -10.43
C THR A 144 12.90 -19.04 -11.59
N TYR A 145 11.81 -18.72 -12.26
CA TYR A 145 11.76 -17.63 -13.23
C TYR A 145 10.88 -16.50 -12.68
N THR A 146 11.27 -15.26 -12.98
CA THR A 146 10.59 -14.09 -12.45
C THR A 146 10.11 -13.18 -13.57
N GLY A 147 8.99 -12.50 -13.32
CA GLY A 147 8.49 -11.39 -14.11
C GLY A 147 8.02 -10.28 -13.18
N VAL A 148 7.93 -9.07 -13.68
CA VAL A 148 7.39 -7.92 -12.94
C VAL A 148 6.15 -7.43 -13.66
N THR A 149 5.08 -7.15 -12.92
CA THR A 149 3.84 -6.64 -13.51
C THR A 149 4.01 -5.20 -14.00
N ASP A 150 3.50 -4.93 -15.18
CA ASP A 150 3.44 -3.59 -15.78
C ASP A 150 2.23 -2.77 -15.27
N ALA A 151 1.98 -1.61 -15.89
CA ALA A 151 0.88 -0.71 -15.52
C ALA A 151 -0.52 -1.35 -15.67
N ASN A 152 -0.66 -2.36 -16.53
CA ASN A 152 -1.90 -3.13 -16.71
C ASN A 152 -2.00 -4.33 -15.77
N GLY A 153 -0.98 -4.56 -14.92
CA GLY A 153 -0.87 -5.76 -14.09
C GLY A 153 -0.38 -6.99 -14.84
N ASP A 154 0.04 -6.86 -16.09
CA ASP A 154 0.52 -7.97 -16.92
C ASP A 154 1.97 -8.29 -16.62
N PHE A 155 2.30 -9.57 -16.57
CA PHE A 155 3.68 -10.04 -16.40
C PHE A 155 4.04 -11.18 -17.33
N VAL A 156 5.32 -11.26 -17.66
CA VAL A 156 5.93 -12.37 -18.38
C VAL A 156 7.25 -12.72 -17.70
N CYS A 157 7.40 -13.98 -17.27
CA CYS A 157 8.63 -14.44 -16.65
C CYS A 157 9.78 -14.59 -17.64
N ASN A 158 11.03 -14.50 -17.13
CA ASN A 158 12.24 -14.50 -17.94
C ASN A 158 12.72 -15.89 -18.42
N GLY A 159 11.95 -16.95 -18.14
CA GLY A 159 12.29 -18.32 -18.57
C GLY A 159 11.09 -19.15 -18.97
N ARG A 160 11.33 -20.43 -19.25
CA ARG A 160 10.33 -21.37 -19.76
C ARG A 160 10.38 -22.70 -19.03
N PHE A 161 9.23 -23.34 -18.85
CA PHE A 161 9.09 -24.68 -18.30
C PHE A 161 8.46 -25.64 -19.32
N LYS A 162 8.69 -26.94 -19.14
CA LYS A 162 7.97 -28.00 -19.85
C LYS A 162 6.73 -28.47 -19.09
N ARG A 163 6.67 -28.27 -17.78
CA ARG A 163 5.64 -28.79 -16.86
C ARG A 163 5.06 -27.67 -16.00
N PRO A 164 3.94 -27.90 -15.29
CA PRO A 164 3.32 -26.92 -14.42
C PRO A 164 4.30 -26.36 -13.37
N ALA A 165 4.28 -25.06 -13.16
CA ALA A 165 5.02 -24.33 -12.14
C ALA A 165 4.11 -23.80 -11.05
N VAL A 166 4.63 -23.57 -9.85
CA VAL A 166 3.95 -22.90 -8.74
C VAL A 166 4.21 -21.42 -8.86
N TYR A 167 3.14 -20.63 -8.83
CA TYR A 167 3.24 -19.18 -8.81
C TYR A 167 3.20 -18.65 -7.39
N SER A 168 3.95 -17.61 -7.14
CA SER A 168 3.92 -16.88 -5.87
C SER A 168 4.52 -15.48 -6.05
N PHE A 169 4.28 -14.60 -5.08
CA PHE A 169 5.02 -13.36 -4.94
C PHE A 169 5.06 -12.91 -3.48
N LYS A 170 6.06 -12.10 -3.16
CA LYS A 170 6.20 -11.41 -1.89
C LYS A 170 5.69 -9.99 -2.06
N TRP A 171 4.94 -9.50 -1.10
CA TRP A 171 4.49 -8.11 -1.06
C TRP A 171 5.66 -7.19 -0.71
N SER A 172 6.47 -6.88 -1.70
CA SER A 172 7.65 -6.01 -1.53
C SER A 172 8.05 -5.36 -2.84
N GLY A 173 8.59 -4.16 -2.76
CA GLY A 173 9.31 -3.48 -3.82
C GLY A 173 10.80 -3.40 -3.54
N GLU A 174 11.49 -2.54 -4.29
CA GLU A 174 12.91 -2.25 -4.04
C GLU A 174 13.11 -1.45 -2.76
N SER A 175 12.18 -0.52 -2.46
CA SER A 175 12.27 0.42 -1.36
C SER A 175 11.40 0.08 -0.15
N TRP A 176 10.54 -0.94 -0.22
CA TRP A 176 9.66 -1.34 0.88
C TRP A 176 9.48 -2.84 0.98
N VAL A 177 9.02 -3.29 2.14
CA VAL A 177 8.55 -4.65 2.40
C VAL A 177 7.30 -4.59 3.26
N ILE A 178 6.26 -5.35 2.88
CA ILE A 178 5.04 -5.48 3.68
C ILE A 178 5.17 -6.73 4.54
N ARG A 179 4.80 -6.59 5.82
CA ARG A 179 4.76 -7.69 6.79
C ARG A 179 3.33 -8.01 7.23
N ASP A 180 3.11 -9.27 7.51
CA ASP A 180 1.93 -9.79 8.19
C ASP A 180 2.20 -9.78 9.70
N GLY A 181 1.67 -8.79 10.41
CA GLY A 181 2.06 -8.50 11.78
C GLY A 181 3.49 -7.93 11.88
N ALA A 182 4.14 -8.14 13.03
CA ALA A 182 5.42 -7.49 13.33
C ALA A 182 6.63 -8.10 12.58
N ILE A 183 6.59 -9.40 12.26
CA ILE A 183 7.79 -10.14 11.87
C ILE A 183 7.61 -10.86 10.53
N SER A 184 6.46 -11.48 10.28
CA SER A 184 6.26 -12.37 9.15
C SER A 184 6.17 -11.60 7.84
N PRO A 185 6.94 -11.95 6.79
CA PRO A 185 6.77 -11.34 5.48
C PRO A 185 5.39 -11.68 4.90
N ALA A 186 4.77 -10.71 4.23
CA ALA A 186 3.51 -10.93 3.54
C ALA A 186 3.75 -11.57 2.17
N TYR A 187 3.16 -12.75 1.94
CA TYR A 187 3.24 -13.50 0.70
C TYR A 187 1.87 -13.74 0.08
N TYR A 188 1.86 -13.95 -1.23
CA TYR A 188 0.75 -14.57 -1.92
C TYR A 188 1.22 -15.89 -2.55
N ASN A 189 0.66 -17.00 -2.08
CA ASN A 189 0.93 -18.31 -2.63
C ASN A 189 -0.14 -18.67 -3.65
N GLY A 190 0.26 -18.78 -4.91
CA GLY A 190 -0.61 -19.09 -6.03
C GLY A 190 -0.69 -20.56 -6.34
N ALA A 191 -1.45 -20.89 -7.38
CA ALA A 191 -1.67 -22.25 -7.81
C ALA A 191 -0.46 -22.82 -8.57
N LYS A 192 -0.28 -24.15 -8.48
CA LYS A 192 0.54 -24.91 -9.42
C LYS A 192 -0.27 -25.11 -10.69
N LYS A 193 0.18 -24.55 -11.80
CA LYS A 193 -0.52 -24.66 -13.08
C LYS A 193 0.41 -24.59 -14.28
N LEU A 194 -0.09 -25.09 -15.40
CA LEU A 194 0.44 -24.86 -16.74
C LEU A 194 -0.31 -23.68 -17.37
N GLY A 195 0.41 -22.76 -18.00
CA GLY A 195 -0.18 -21.59 -18.66
C GLY A 195 -0.34 -20.38 -17.74
N ASP A 196 -1.06 -19.39 -18.22
CA ASP A 196 -1.16 -18.06 -17.64
C ASP A 196 -1.84 -18.05 -16.26
N TRP A 197 -1.33 -17.21 -15.39
CA TRP A 197 -1.88 -16.99 -14.06
C TRP A 197 -2.54 -15.62 -13.96
N ASN A 198 -3.85 -15.58 -14.21
CA ASN A 198 -4.66 -14.40 -14.01
C ASN A 198 -5.24 -14.44 -12.59
N LEU A 199 -4.86 -13.47 -11.78
CA LEU A 199 -5.24 -13.37 -10.37
C LEU A 199 -6.03 -12.10 -10.14
N TYR A 200 -7.25 -12.25 -9.62
CA TYR A 200 -8.04 -11.14 -9.11
C TYR A 200 -8.25 -11.32 -7.59
N ILE A 201 -7.65 -10.42 -6.81
CA ILE A 201 -7.67 -10.47 -5.34
C ILE A 201 -8.88 -9.67 -4.86
N THR A 202 -9.88 -10.36 -4.27
CA THR A 202 -11.13 -9.74 -3.83
C THR A 202 -11.37 -9.78 -2.33
N ARG A 203 -10.49 -10.46 -1.57
CA ARG A 203 -10.70 -10.69 -0.13
C ARG A 203 -9.42 -11.07 0.59
N GLY A 204 -9.54 -11.12 1.94
CA GLY A 204 -8.45 -11.54 2.82
C GLY A 204 -7.35 -10.50 2.96
N ASN A 205 -6.30 -10.84 3.69
CA ASN A 205 -5.22 -9.91 4.00
C ASN A 205 -4.48 -9.42 2.75
N SER A 206 -4.39 -10.25 1.71
CA SER A 206 -3.78 -9.87 0.44
C SER A 206 -4.49 -8.71 -0.25
N LEU A 207 -5.78 -8.52 0.01
CA LEU A 207 -6.50 -7.35 -0.46
C LEU A 207 -5.98 -6.08 0.24
N SER A 208 -5.80 -6.13 1.56
CA SER A 208 -5.19 -5.01 2.32
C SER A 208 -3.75 -4.75 1.92
N TYR A 209 -2.95 -5.82 1.71
CA TYR A 209 -1.57 -5.68 1.24
C TYR A 209 -1.50 -5.05 -0.15
N SER A 210 -2.49 -5.32 -1.02
CA SER A 210 -2.55 -4.69 -2.35
C SER A 210 -2.73 -3.19 -2.26
N ALA A 211 -3.52 -2.69 -1.31
CA ALA A 211 -3.71 -1.26 -1.06
C ALA A 211 -2.41 -0.60 -0.56
N ILE A 212 -1.74 -1.22 0.43
CA ILE A 212 -0.44 -0.76 0.93
C ILE A 212 0.61 -0.75 -0.18
N HIS A 213 0.65 -1.82 -0.99
CA HIS A 213 1.58 -1.91 -2.12
C HIS A 213 1.34 -0.80 -3.15
N ARG A 214 0.09 -0.53 -3.51
CA ARG A 214 -0.28 0.54 -4.45
C ARG A 214 0.17 1.92 -3.94
N ALA A 215 -0.06 2.23 -2.66
CA ALA A 215 0.39 3.47 -2.03
C ALA A 215 1.92 3.59 -2.08
N ALA A 216 2.65 2.56 -1.64
CA ALA A 216 4.10 2.54 -1.68
C ALA A 216 4.64 2.61 -3.11
N TYR A 217 4.07 1.84 -4.05
CA TYR A 217 4.50 1.85 -5.44
C TYR A 217 4.33 3.24 -6.07
N ARG A 218 3.18 3.89 -5.86
CA ARG A 218 2.91 5.26 -6.34
C ARG A 218 3.92 6.25 -5.76
N TRP A 219 4.17 6.18 -4.46
CA TRP A 219 5.10 7.09 -3.81
C TRP A 219 6.54 6.95 -4.31
N TYR A 220 7.04 5.70 -4.43
CA TYR A 220 8.43 5.45 -4.80
C TYR A 220 8.71 5.51 -6.30
N HIS A 221 7.74 5.17 -7.14
CA HIS A 221 7.93 5.03 -8.59
C HIS A 221 7.07 5.98 -9.44
N GLY A 222 5.97 6.50 -8.89
CA GLY A 222 5.14 7.50 -9.53
C GLY A 222 5.75 8.90 -9.42
N ASN A 223 5.34 9.82 -10.30
CA ASN A 223 5.52 11.24 -10.05
C ASN A 223 4.28 11.76 -9.31
N VAL A 224 4.43 12.03 -8.01
CA VAL A 224 3.38 12.61 -7.18
C VAL A 224 3.62 14.11 -7.10
N GLN A 225 3.29 14.83 -8.17
CA GLN A 225 3.35 16.30 -8.24
C GLN A 225 4.69 16.89 -7.73
N ASP A 226 5.80 16.24 -8.13
CA ASP A 226 7.17 16.59 -7.78
C ASP A 226 7.50 16.61 -6.28
N LEU A 227 6.67 15.96 -5.45
CA LEU A 227 6.93 15.77 -4.03
C LEU A 227 8.17 14.92 -3.78
N THR A 228 8.86 15.21 -2.69
CA THR A 228 10.10 14.54 -2.30
C THR A 228 9.81 13.12 -1.82
N ARG A 229 10.46 12.15 -2.46
CA ARG A 229 10.33 10.75 -2.08
C ARG A 229 11.11 10.46 -0.80
N PRO A 230 10.61 9.54 0.07
CA PRO A 230 11.41 9.06 1.17
C PRO A 230 12.70 8.39 0.64
N VAL A 231 13.84 8.80 1.15
CA VAL A 231 15.13 8.20 0.77
C VAL A 231 15.65 7.37 1.93
N TYR A 232 15.53 6.06 1.81
CA TYR A 232 16.02 5.13 2.81
C TYR A 232 17.35 4.50 2.40
N GLN A 233 18.24 4.32 3.37
CA GLN A 233 19.42 3.47 3.22
C GLN A 233 19.06 1.97 3.21
N ARG A 234 17.88 1.62 3.67
CA ARG A 234 17.30 0.29 3.71
C ARG A 234 15.84 0.33 3.27
N ARG A 235 15.25 -0.84 3.04
CA ARG A 235 13.82 -0.94 2.73
C ARG A 235 12.98 -0.50 3.92
N GLU A 236 11.93 0.26 3.63
CA GLU A 236 10.91 0.62 4.61
C GLU A 236 10.05 -0.60 4.96
N ILE A 237 9.83 -0.81 6.24
CA ILE A 237 9.05 -1.95 6.74
C ILE A 237 7.66 -1.47 7.11
N ILE A 238 6.66 -1.91 6.34
CA ILE A 238 5.25 -1.59 6.55
C ILE A 238 4.55 -2.84 7.09
N SER A 239 4.15 -2.81 8.36
CA SER A 239 3.50 -3.92 9.04
C SER A 239 1.99 -3.74 9.08
N TYR A 240 1.27 -4.75 8.60
CA TYR A 240 -0.19 -4.81 8.65
C TYR A 240 -0.66 -5.67 9.83
N PHE A 241 -1.55 -5.12 10.65
CA PHE A 241 -2.15 -5.78 11.79
C PHE A 241 -3.64 -6.05 11.55
N HIS A 242 -4.08 -7.27 11.82
CA HIS A 242 -5.47 -7.72 11.59
C HIS A 242 -6.48 -7.23 12.62
N SER A 243 -6.03 -6.47 13.60
CA SER A 243 -6.85 -5.94 14.68
C SER A 243 -7.13 -4.46 14.48
N SER A 244 -8.00 -3.90 15.33
CA SER A 244 -8.13 -2.46 15.51
C SER A 244 -7.12 -1.96 16.55
N ASN A 245 -6.79 -0.67 16.49
CA ASN A 245 -6.11 0.03 17.58
C ASN A 245 -6.94 1.26 17.99
N GLY A 246 -8.18 1.01 18.40
CA GLY A 246 -9.13 2.08 18.71
C GLY A 246 -9.40 2.96 17.49
N ASN A 247 -9.21 4.26 17.63
CA ASN A 247 -9.40 5.23 16.55
C ASN A 247 -8.18 5.42 15.64
N ILE A 248 -7.07 4.73 15.92
CA ILE A 248 -5.84 4.84 15.13
C ILE A 248 -5.89 3.89 13.93
N ASN A 249 -5.72 4.42 12.73
CA ASN A 249 -5.74 3.66 11.48
C ASN A 249 -4.35 3.19 11.06
N GLY A 250 -3.34 4.04 11.26
CA GLY A 250 -1.94 3.80 11.02
C GLY A 250 -1.10 4.59 12.00
N ASP A 251 0.19 4.33 12.02
CA ASP A 251 1.20 5.20 12.62
C ASP A 251 2.57 5.02 11.96
N TYR A 252 3.30 6.12 11.87
CA TYR A 252 4.71 6.13 11.56
C TYR A 252 5.49 6.10 12.87
N ASN A 253 6.16 4.98 13.13
CA ASN A 253 6.86 4.78 14.39
C ASN A 253 8.37 4.76 14.22
N ARG A 254 8.94 5.90 14.47
CA ARG A 254 10.36 6.14 14.41
C ARG A 254 11.15 5.75 15.66
N GLN A 255 10.51 5.83 16.84
CA GLN A 255 11.18 5.63 18.14
C GLN A 255 11.59 4.17 18.41
N ILE A 256 11.02 3.22 17.71
CA ILE A 256 11.55 1.86 17.66
C ILE A 256 12.76 1.88 16.71
N GLY A 257 13.61 2.88 16.87
CA GLY A 257 14.79 3.21 16.06
C GLY A 257 15.86 2.15 15.95
N SER A 258 15.57 0.94 16.41
CA SER A 258 16.31 -0.24 16.00
C SER A 258 15.99 -0.66 14.57
N GLY A 259 14.90 -0.13 13.95
CA GLY A 259 14.51 -0.45 12.56
C GLY A 259 14.34 -1.92 12.25
N ILE A 260 14.31 -2.76 13.28
CA ILE A 260 14.32 -4.21 13.16
C ILE A 260 12.90 -4.73 12.94
N LEU A 261 11.89 -4.09 13.55
CA LEU A 261 10.54 -4.62 13.50
C LEU A 261 9.67 -3.95 12.43
N PHE A 262 9.48 -2.64 12.47
CA PHE A 262 8.67 -1.92 11.49
C PHE A 262 8.95 -0.40 11.55
N ASP A 263 8.63 0.30 10.47
CA ASP A 263 8.67 1.76 10.37
C ASP A 263 7.25 2.32 10.37
N ILE A 264 6.34 1.65 9.66
CA ILE A 264 4.93 2.00 9.55
C ILE A 264 4.09 0.84 10.03
N ARG A 265 3.01 1.14 10.76
CA ARG A 265 1.94 0.19 11.10
C ARG A 265 0.64 0.59 10.45
N ILE A 266 -0.09 -0.38 9.92
CA ILE A 266 -1.43 -0.19 9.36
C ILE A 266 -2.37 -1.19 10.02
N TRP A 267 -3.50 -0.74 10.56
CA TRP A 267 -4.50 -1.62 11.16
C TRP A 267 -5.65 -1.90 10.21
N GLY A 268 -5.97 -3.18 10.06
CA GLY A 268 -6.99 -3.66 9.12
C GLY A 268 -8.42 -3.52 9.60
N LYS A 269 -8.65 -3.19 10.89
CA LYS A 269 -9.97 -3.05 11.47
C LYS A 269 -10.13 -1.70 12.14
N ASP A 270 -11.36 -1.18 12.15
CA ASP A 270 -11.74 0.01 12.86
C ASP A 270 -12.03 -0.26 14.36
N HIS A 271 -12.47 0.76 15.08
CA HIS A 271 -12.81 0.67 16.51
C HIS A 271 -14.01 -0.24 16.80
N THR A 272 -14.85 -0.55 15.80
CA THR A 272 -15.99 -1.48 15.91
C THR A 272 -15.60 -2.93 15.57
N ASN A 273 -14.33 -3.20 15.24
CA ASN A 273 -13.80 -4.45 14.71
C ASN A 273 -14.26 -4.79 13.28
N GLU A 274 -14.82 -3.86 12.55
CA GLU A 274 -15.12 -4.02 11.14
C GLU A 274 -13.86 -3.89 10.28
N ILE A 275 -13.82 -4.65 9.18
CA ILE A 275 -12.70 -4.59 8.23
C ILE A 275 -12.77 -3.26 7.50
N ARG A 276 -11.67 -2.52 7.51
CA ARG A 276 -11.57 -1.25 6.80
C ARG A 276 -11.66 -1.44 5.30
N PRO A 277 -12.33 -0.52 4.58
CA PRO A 277 -12.32 -0.48 3.13
C PRO A 277 -10.89 -0.43 2.57
N VAL A 278 -10.69 -0.95 1.36
CA VAL A 278 -9.40 -0.97 0.67
C VAL A 278 -8.88 0.44 0.43
N SER A 279 -9.76 1.33 0.00
CA SER A 279 -9.48 2.76 -0.17
C SER A 279 -8.96 3.40 1.12
N ARG A 280 -9.55 3.04 2.27
CA ARG A 280 -9.11 3.54 3.57
C ARG A 280 -7.72 3.06 3.95
N ILE A 281 -7.40 1.79 3.66
CA ILE A 281 -6.05 1.26 3.88
C ILE A 281 -5.05 1.95 2.94
N PHE A 282 -5.44 2.20 1.69
CA PHE A 282 -4.63 2.93 0.73
C PHE A 282 -4.32 4.36 1.24
N THR A 283 -5.35 5.13 1.61
CA THR A 283 -5.18 6.52 2.04
C THR A 283 -4.40 6.63 3.34
N THR A 284 -4.66 5.75 4.32
CA THR A 284 -3.85 5.67 5.54
C THR A 284 -2.38 5.38 5.23
N SER A 285 -2.12 4.47 4.29
CA SER A 285 -0.73 4.18 3.89
C SER A 285 -0.04 5.40 3.25
N CYS A 286 -0.78 6.21 2.48
CA CYS A 286 -0.28 7.46 1.93
C CYS A 286 0.06 8.48 3.04
N HIS A 287 -0.80 8.57 4.05
CA HIS A 287 -0.60 9.42 5.22
C HIS A 287 0.71 9.09 5.96
N GLU A 288 0.90 7.82 6.30
CA GLU A 288 2.09 7.36 7.02
C GLU A 288 3.38 7.50 6.18
N LEU A 289 3.29 7.30 4.88
CA LEU A 289 4.39 7.58 3.95
C LEU A 289 4.72 9.08 3.88
N GLY A 290 3.73 9.95 4.05
CA GLY A 290 3.91 11.40 4.19
C GLY A 290 4.74 11.75 5.43
N HIS A 291 4.45 11.14 6.58
CA HIS A 291 5.27 11.28 7.78
C HIS A 291 6.71 10.79 7.54
N ALA A 292 6.86 9.64 6.89
CA ALA A 292 8.17 9.08 6.57
C ALA A 292 8.99 10.02 5.70
N ALA A 293 8.39 10.59 4.65
CA ALA A 293 9.08 11.55 3.78
C ALA A 293 9.52 12.81 4.52
N HIS A 294 8.63 13.40 5.31
CA HIS A 294 8.92 14.59 6.11
C HIS A 294 10.07 14.33 7.08
N TYR A 295 10.01 13.20 7.81
CA TYR A 295 11.08 12.83 8.74
C TYR A 295 12.42 12.61 8.05
N LEU A 296 12.45 11.85 6.94
CA LEU A 296 13.68 11.47 6.28
C LEU A 296 14.34 12.62 5.53
N ASN A 297 13.55 13.61 5.13
CA ASN A 297 14.08 14.83 4.53
C ASN A 297 14.84 15.66 5.58
N ASN A 298 14.24 15.86 6.76
CA ASN A 298 14.87 16.59 7.85
C ASN A 298 14.36 16.12 9.21
N ASN A 299 15.02 15.13 9.78
CA ASN A 299 14.60 14.54 11.04
C ASN A 299 14.60 15.51 12.22
N GLU A 300 15.59 16.41 12.28
CA GLU A 300 15.67 17.39 13.36
C GLU A 300 14.50 18.36 13.32
N ARG A 301 14.18 18.88 12.14
CA ARG A 301 13.03 19.78 11.98
C ARG A 301 11.71 19.06 12.22
N TYR A 302 11.56 17.85 11.68
CA TYR A 302 10.37 17.05 11.93
C TYR A 302 10.11 16.82 13.42
N GLU A 303 11.15 16.50 14.20
CA GLU A 303 11.04 16.30 15.64
C GLU A 303 10.63 17.56 16.40
N ASN A 304 11.18 18.67 15.98
CA ASN A 304 10.89 19.97 16.59
C ASN A 304 9.59 20.60 16.06
N SER A 305 8.97 20.03 15.01
CA SER A 305 7.67 20.49 14.51
C SER A 305 6.54 20.09 15.44
N GLY A 306 5.57 20.97 15.61
CA GLY A 306 4.33 20.65 16.31
C GLY A 306 3.52 19.55 15.61
N THR A 307 2.72 18.80 16.40
CA THR A 307 1.83 17.75 15.86
C THR A 307 0.91 18.29 14.77
N PHE A 308 0.40 19.50 14.94
CA PHE A 308 -0.42 20.19 13.93
C PHE A 308 0.24 20.20 12.54
N ILE A 309 1.51 20.60 12.43
CA ILE A 309 2.22 20.67 11.16
C ILE A 309 2.38 19.27 10.57
N ARG A 310 2.81 18.32 11.40
CA ARG A 310 3.08 16.95 10.93
C ARG A 310 1.82 16.26 10.42
N GLU A 311 0.75 16.32 11.18
CA GLU A 311 -0.52 15.66 10.84
C GLU A 311 -1.22 16.35 9.67
N SER A 312 -1.26 17.69 9.67
CA SER A 312 -1.88 18.42 8.56
C SER A 312 -1.10 18.23 7.24
N TRP A 313 0.23 18.13 7.31
CA TRP A 313 1.04 17.81 6.14
C TRP A 313 0.80 16.37 5.64
N ALA A 314 0.82 15.39 6.53
CA ALA A 314 0.53 14.00 6.16
C ALA A 314 -0.88 13.85 5.57
N ARG A 315 -1.87 14.61 6.08
CA ARG A 315 -3.20 14.70 5.50
C ARG A 315 -3.20 15.31 4.10
N CYS A 316 -2.40 16.34 3.87
CA CYS A 316 -2.23 16.92 2.53
C CYS A 316 -1.64 15.89 1.54
N ILE A 317 -0.63 15.12 1.94
CA ILE A 317 -0.06 14.04 1.13
C ILE A 317 -1.11 12.96 0.83
N GLU A 318 -1.86 12.56 1.83
CA GLU A 318 -2.98 11.61 1.67
C GLU A 318 -3.96 12.11 0.59
N TYR A 319 -4.37 13.38 0.65
CA TYR A 319 -5.24 14.01 -0.33
C TYR A 319 -4.64 14.00 -1.74
N VAL A 320 -3.41 14.48 -1.89
CA VAL A 320 -2.74 14.57 -3.20
C VAL A 320 -2.62 13.21 -3.86
N MET A 321 -2.17 12.20 -3.10
CA MET A 321 -2.00 10.84 -3.61
C MET A 321 -3.33 10.18 -3.96
N ALA A 322 -4.35 10.33 -3.12
CA ALA A 322 -5.67 9.78 -3.37
C ALA A 322 -6.33 10.43 -4.60
N LYS A 323 -6.27 11.75 -4.69
CA LYS A 323 -6.79 12.51 -5.84
C LYS A 323 -6.15 12.04 -7.15
N GLN A 324 -4.84 11.89 -7.17
CA GLN A 324 -4.13 11.41 -8.34
C GLN A 324 -4.50 9.95 -8.68
N GLU A 325 -4.49 9.05 -7.69
CA GLU A 325 -4.81 7.63 -7.88
C GLU A 325 -6.18 7.42 -8.52
N TYR A 326 -7.20 8.08 -7.98
CA TYR A 326 -8.57 7.87 -8.42
C TYR A 326 -8.96 8.70 -9.64
N SER A 327 -8.28 9.83 -9.88
CA SER A 327 -8.41 10.57 -11.14
C SER A 327 -7.93 9.74 -12.33
N GLU A 328 -6.79 9.06 -12.19
CA GLU A 328 -6.24 8.19 -13.24
C GLU A 328 -7.13 6.96 -13.54
N LYS A 329 -8.09 6.67 -12.67
CA LYS A 329 -9.02 5.55 -12.78
C LYS A 329 -10.46 5.95 -13.11
N ASP A 330 -10.68 7.20 -13.48
CA ASP A 330 -12.02 7.77 -13.72
C ASP A 330 -13.01 7.50 -12.55
N ALA A 331 -12.50 7.52 -11.33
CA ALA A 331 -13.26 7.23 -10.12
C ALA A 331 -13.24 8.39 -9.11
N LEU A 332 -12.82 9.57 -9.55
CA LEU A 332 -12.68 10.73 -8.70
C LEU A 332 -14.03 11.22 -8.14
N ASP A 333 -15.08 11.09 -8.92
CA ASP A 333 -16.46 11.44 -8.53
C ASP A 333 -17.05 10.52 -7.46
N ARG A 334 -16.51 9.30 -7.35
CA ARG A 334 -16.89 8.32 -6.31
C ARG A 334 -16.06 8.48 -5.05
N LEU A 335 -14.93 9.12 -5.20
CA LEU A 335 -14.06 9.44 -4.09
C LEU A 335 -14.59 10.71 -3.42
N TYR A 336 -15.43 10.58 -2.43
CA TYR A 336 -15.95 11.70 -1.61
C TYR A 336 -14.86 12.63 -1.05
N ILE A 337 -13.63 12.27 -1.23
CA ILE A 337 -12.39 12.91 -0.83
C ILE A 337 -12.12 14.25 -1.53
N THR A 338 -12.41 14.33 -2.80
CA THR A 338 -12.09 15.54 -3.58
C THR A 338 -13.19 16.57 -3.52
N ASP A 339 -14.05 16.44 -2.55
CA ASP A 339 -15.40 16.60 -2.84
C ASP A 339 -15.91 17.96 -2.45
N THR A 340 -15.60 18.86 -3.34
CA THR A 340 -16.43 20.05 -3.54
C THR A 340 -17.91 19.69 -3.48
N ILE A 341 -18.34 18.62 -4.14
CA ILE A 341 -19.74 18.18 -4.18
C ILE A 341 -20.19 17.70 -2.80
N ARG A 342 -19.39 16.92 -2.09
CA ARG A 342 -19.76 16.43 -0.75
C ARG A 342 -19.79 17.54 0.28
N ILE A 343 -18.81 18.47 0.26
CA ILE A 343 -18.85 19.66 1.10
C ILE A 343 -20.04 20.54 0.74
N GLN A 344 -20.35 20.70 -0.54
CA GLN A 344 -21.53 21.40 -0.97
C GLN A 344 -22.80 20.75 -0.40
N GLN A 345 -22.93 19.44 -0.50
CA GLN A 345 -24.06 18.71 0.10
C GLN A 345 -24.12 18.89 1.63
N ILE A 346 -23.00 18.82 2.33
CA ILE A 346 -22.94 19.03 3.78
C ILE A 346 -23.38 20.44 4.13
N ILE A 347 -22.90 21.45 3.41
CA ILE A 347 -23.30 22.85 3.61
C ILE A 347 -24.77 23.06 3.28
N ASP A 348 -25.26 22.46 2.20
CA ASP A 348 -26.67 22.53 1.80
C ASP A 348 -27.55 21.87 2.87
N ASN A 349 -27.23 20.69 3.35
CA ASN A 349 -27.98 20.02 4.43
C ASN A 349 -27.98 20.85 5.72
N TYR A 350 -26.84 21.48 6.06
CA TYR A 350 -26.77 22.37 7.21
C TYR A 350 -27.69 23.59 7.06
N ILE A 351 -27.72 24.20 5.88
CA ILE A 351 -28.52 25.38 5.60
C ILE A 351 -30.02 25.04 5.57
N TYR A 352 -30.40 23.93 4.91
CA TYR A 352 -31.80 23.64 4.60
C TYR A 352 -32.45 22.68 5.61
N GLU A 353 -31.75 21.68 6.07
CA GLU A 353 -32.30 20.61 6.91
C GLU A 353 -31.97 20.77 8.40
N HIS A 354 -31.14 21.74 8.76
CA HIS A 354 -30.67 21.99 10.14
C HIS A 354 -29.94 20.77 10.75
N GLU A 355 -29.40 19.90 9.93
CA GLU A 355 -28.66 18.77 10.40
C GLU A 355 -27.30 19.21 10.91
N THR A 356 -27.07 18.99 12.19
CA THR A 356 -25.76 19.21 12.84
C THR A 356 -24.70 18.18 12.38
N TYR A 357 -25.03 17.34 11.41
CA TYR A 357 -24.18 16.27 10.85
C TYR A 357 -23.04 16.74 9.93
N TRP A 358 -22.85 18.02 9.81
CA TRP A 358 -21.85 18.60 8.97
C TRP A 358 -20.39 18.24 9.37
N MET A 359 -20.18 17.55 10.52
CA MET A 359 -18.85 17.18 11.02
C MET A 359 -18.62 15.67 11.14
N THR A 360 -19.59 14.85 10.79
CA THR A 360 -19.46 13.40 10.86
C THR A 360 -20.13 12.77 9.63
N PRO A 361 -19.91 11.60 9.22
CA PRO A 361 -19.25 10.44 9.81
C PRO A 361 -17.97 10.03 9.09
N ASP A 362 -17.65 10.62 7.96
CA ASP A 362 -16.50 10.23 7.16
C ASP A 362 -15.49 11.38 7.02
N TRP A 363 -15.15 12.05 8.14
CA TRP A 363 -14.08 13.03 8.15
C TRP A 363 -12.79 12.47 7.50
N ALA A 364 -12.64 11.15 7.55
CA ALA A 364 -11.56 10.43 6.90
C ALA A 364 -11.50 10.66 5.40
N TYR A 365 -12.65 10.87 4.77
CA TYR A 365 -12.77 11.16 3.35
C TYR A 365 -13.13 12.62 3.07
N ASN A 366 -13.38 13.39 4.10
CA ASN A 366 -13.68 14.80 3.96
C ASN A 366 -12.43 15.64 4.24
N TYR A 367 -11.56 15.74 3.26
CA TYR A 367 -10.32 16.50 3.36
C TYR A 367 -10.53 18.02 3.45
N GLN A 368 -11.73 18.50 3.15
CA GLN A 368 -12.07 19.91 3.15
C GLN A 368 -12.69 20.39 4.47
N ALA A 369 -12.92 19.48 5.42
CA ALA A 369 -13.47 19.82 6.72
C ALA A 369 -12.45 19.67 7.84
N TRP A 370 -12.55 20.53 8.83
CA TRP A 370 -11.74 20.49 10.04
C TRP A 370 -12.62 20.20 11.27
N ASP A 371 -12.45 19.03 11.86
CA ASP A 371 -13.06 18.70 13.14
C ASP A 371 -12.20 19.21 14.29
N THR A 372 -12.55 20.37 14.80
CA THR A 372 -11.83 21.03 15.88
C THR A 372 -11.94 20.33 17.23
N ASN A 373 -12.96 19.46 17.41
CA ASN A 373 -13.22 18.78 18.67
C ASN A 373 -12.50 17.43 18.74
N ASP A 374 -12.65 16.61 17.71
CA ASP A 374 -12.15 15.25 17.72
C ASP A 374 -10.73 15.15 17.15
N GLN A 375 -10.39 16.00 16.18
CA GLN A 375 -9.10 15.93 15.46
C GLN A 375 -8.47 17.32 15.29
N PRO A 376 -8.09 18.02 16.38
CA PRO A 376 -7.63 19.40 16.29
C PRO A 376 -6.32 19.57 15.50
N ASN A 377 -5.54 18.51 15.32
CA ASN A 377 -4.27 18.54 14.61
C ASN A 377 -4.39 18.15 13.11
N TYR A 378 -5.51 17.57 12.70
CA TYR A 378 -5.76 17.14 11.31
C TYR A 378 -6.52 18.21 10.56
N THR A 379 -5.83 19.26 10.14
CA THR A 379 -6.46 20.39 9.46
C THR A 379 -6.24 20.33 7.94
N PRO A 380 -7.12 20.91 7.13
CA PRO A 380 -6.91 21.05 5.69
C PRO A 380 -6.00 22.24 5.30
N ILE A 381 -5.37 22.95 6.22
CA ILE A 381 -4.62 24.18 5.93
C ILE A 381 -3.64 24.08 4.75
N PHE A 382 -2.95 22.95 4.59
CA PHE A 382 -2.03 22.75 3.47
C PHE A 382 -2.74 22.28 2.21
N ILE A 383 -3.95 21.74 2.32
CA ILE A 383 -4.83 21.43 1.20
C ILE A 383 -5.39 22.73 0.63
N ASP A 384 -5.83 23.64 1.49
CA ASP A 384 -6.34 24.95 1.11
C ASP A 384 -5.31 25.80 0.33
N LEU A 385 -4.01 25.55 0.55
CA LEU A 385 -2.97 26.21 -0.26
C LEU A 385 -2.87 25.65 -1.69
N ILE A 386 -3.22 24.38 -1.90
CA ILE A 386 -2.99 23.67 -3.18
C ILE A 386 -4.25 23.45 -4.02
N ASP A 387 -5.44 23.58 -3.44
CA ASP A 387 -6.68 23.43 -4.19
C ASP A 387 -7.24 24.80 -4.62
N ASN A 388 -8.48 24.83 -5.06
CA ASN A 388 -9.16 26.04 -5.51
C ASN A 388 -10.57 26.17 -4.97
N PHE A 389 -10.87 25.50 -3.85
CA PHE A 389 -12.19 25.48 -3.28
C PHE A 389 -12.28 26.31 -2.00
N ASN A 390 -13.02 27.41 -2.05
CA ASN A 390 -13.28 28.26 -0.89
C ASN A 390 -14.63 27.88 -0.25
N GLN A 391 -14.58 27.09 0.82
CA GLN A 391 -15.75 26.61 1.56
C GLN A 391 -16.62 27.75 2.08
N ASN A 392 -16.00 28.81 2.58
CA ASN A 392 -16.71 29.96 3.13
C ASN A 392 -17.45 30.74 2.04
N GLU A 393 -16.82 31.01 0.92
CA GLU A 393 -17.47 31.70 -0.21
C GLU A 393 -18.65 30.90 -0.76
N TYR A 394 -18.50 29.57 -0.84
CA TYR A 394 -19.60 28.71 -1.23
C TYR A 394 -20.77 28.83 -0.25
N TYR A 395 -20.51 28.72 1.07
CA TYR A 395 -21.54 28.91 2.09
C TYR A 395 -22.22 30.26 2.01
N GLN A 396 -21.47 31.36 1.86
CA GLN A 396 -22.02 32.70 1.73
C GLN A 396 -22.85 32.87 0.44
N ALA A 397 -22.40 32.29 -0.66
CA ALA A 397 -23.14 32.29 -1.91
C ALA A 397 -24.49 31.57 -1.73
N LYS A 398 -24.54 30.46 -1.08
CA LYS A 398 -25.75 29.69 -0.77
C LYS A 398 -26.72 30.45 0.12
N LEU A 399 -26.25 31.14 1.15
CA LEU A 399 -27.08 32.00 2.00
C LEU A 399 -27.75 33.16 1.23
N ASN A 400 -27.15 33.62 0.15
CA ASN A 400 -27.64 34.69 -0.67
C ASN A 400 -28.48 34.21 -1.87
N GLU A 401 -28.63 32.90 -2.08
CA GLU A 401 -29.50 32.36 -3.11
C GLU A 401 -30.97 32.73 -2.80
N PRO A 402 -31.74 33.22 -3.78
CA PRO A 402 -33.15 33.53 -3.55
C PRO A 402 -33.91 32.25 -3.22
N PRO A 403 -34.91 32.27 -2.33
CA PRO A 403 -35.73 31.11 -2.02
C PRO A 403 -36.29 30.49 -3.29
N SER A 404 -36.28 29.17 -3.40
CA SER A 404 -36.92 28.47 -4.50
C SER A 404 -38.44 28.70 -4.50
N VAL A 405 -39.03 28.66 -5.67
CA VAL A 405 -40.48 28.92 -5.86
C VAL A 405 -41.33 27.91 -5.09
N ASP A 406 -40.82 26.74 -4.82
CA ASP A 406 -41.48 25.63 -4.07
C ASP A 406 -41.18 25.65 -2.57
N GLY A 407 -40.39 26.62 -2.08
CA GLY A 407 -40.07 26.78 -0.67
C GLY A 407 -39.03 25.76 -0.12
N THR A 408 -38.46 24.91 -0.98
CA THR A 408 -37.46 23.92 -0.56
C THR A 408 -36.14 24.55 -0.13
N ASN A 409 -35.90 25.83 -0.51
CA ASN A 409 -34.71 26.60 -0.12
C ASN A 409 -35.00 27.61 1.02
N ALA A 410 -35.97 27.35 1.87
CA ALA A 410 -36.23 28.24 3.00
C ALA A 410 -35.16 28.01 4.08
N TYR A 411 -34.19 28.93 4.21
CA TYR A 411 -33.24 28.80 5.29
C TYR A 411 -33.80 29.22 6.64
N ASN A 412 -33.17 28.69 7.68
CA ASN A 412 -33.38 29.16 9.02
C ASN A 412 -32.79 30.58 9.17
N PRO A 413 -33.60 31.62 9.44
CA PRO A 413 -33.09 32.95 9.65
C PRO A 413 -32.22 33.11 10.90
N ASN A 414 -32.15 32.09 11.75
CA ASN A 414 -31.33 32.03 12.96
C ASN A 414 -30.12 31.09 12.79
N LEU A 415 -29.68 30.82 11.56
CA LEU A 415 -28.48 30.04 11.35
C LEU A 415 -27.32 30.66 12.14
N PRO A 416 -26.57 29.86 12.89
CA PRO A 416 -25.36 30.31 13.54
C PRO A 416 -24.35 30.79 12.48
N PRO A 417 -23.38 31.62 12.84
CA PRO A 417 -22.31 31.99 11.95
C PRO A 417 -21.61 30.73 11.43
N ILE A 418 -21.05 30.84 10.24
CA ILE A 418 -20.30 29.74 9.62
C ILE A 418 -19.33 29.13 10.62
N PRO A 419 -19.32 27.81 10.76
CA PRO A 419 -18.37 27.17 11.65
C PRO A 419 -16.92 27.52 11.30
N SER A 420 -16.06 27.61 12.31
CA SER A 420 -14.61 27.77 12.14
C SER A 420 -13.97 26.65 11.30
N ALA A 421 -14.70 25.57 11.10
CA ALA A 421 -14.30 24.46 10.21
C ALA A 421 -14.18 24.84 8.71
N TYR A 422 -14.77 25.98 8.31
CA TYR A 422 -14.76 26.46 6.93
C TYR A 422 -14.03 27.81 6.84
N PRO A 423 -12.72 27.78 6.64
CA PRO A 423 -11.93 29.01 6.53
C PRO A 423 -12.28 29.81 5.28
N ILE A 424 -11.97 31.10 5.31
CA ILE A 424 -11.90 31.89 4.09
C ILE A 424 -10.59 31.55 3.41
N ASP A 425 -10.67 30.69 2.43
CA ASP A 425 -9.55 30.31 1.59
C ASP A 425 -9.64 31.03 0.24
N ARG A 426 -8.66 31.87 -0.02
CA ARG A 426 -8.50 32.60 -1.30
C ARG A 426 -7.19 32.30 -1.99
N ILE A 427 -6.33 31.53 -1.34
CA ILE A 427 -5.10 31.02 -1.95
C ILE A 427 -5.47 29.78 -2.75
N ASN A 428 -4.89 29.60 -3.91
CA ASN A 428 -5.26 28.47 -4.75
C ASN A 428 -4.11 27.99 -5.62
N ASN A 429 -4.16 26.72 -5.98
CA ASN A 429 -3.30 26.07 -6.97
C ASN A 429 -1.77 26.22 -6.73
N MET A 430 -1.33 26.41 -5.49
CA MET A 430 0.10 26.34 -5.21
C MET A 430 0.62 24.94 -5.54
N PRO A 431 1.79 24.79 -6.17
CA PRO A 431 2.40 23.47 -6.39
C PRO A 431 2.64 22.74 -5.04
N PRO A 432 2.22 21.49 -4.88
CA PRO A 432 2.46 20.74 -3.65
C PRO A 432 3.94 20.66 -3.24
N SER A 433 4.85 20.59 -4.21
CA SER A 433 6.30 20.62 -3.95
C SER A 433 6.80 21.96 -3.40
N LEU A 434 6.17 23.08 -3.75
CA LEU A 434 6.47 24.37 -3.15
C LEU A 434 6.00 24.42 -1.69
N VAL A 435 4.78 23.97 -1.42
CA VAL A 435 4.25 23.88 -0.05
C VAL A 435 5.10 22.92 0.79
N GLU A 436 5.52 21.76 0.25
CA GLU A 436 6.43 20.83 0.87
C GLU A 436 7.73 21.50 1.33
N ASN A 437 8.36 22.24 0.41
CA ASN A 437 9.61 22.92 0.71
C ASN A 437 9.46 23.90 1.88
N ILE A 438 8.38 24.67 1.91
CA ILE A 438 8.08 25.61 3.00
C ILE A 438 7.84 24.85 4.32
N VAL A 439 7.02 23.79 4.28
CA VAL A 439 6.72 22.97 5.47
C VAL A 439 7.97 22.31 6.04
N PHE A 440 8.80 21.69 5.18
CA PHE A 440 10.01 20.98 5.62
C PHE A 440 11.11 21.89 6.14
N ASN A 441 11.08 23.15 5.77
CA ASN A 441 12.02 24.15 6.26
C ASN A 441 11.61 24.81 7.58
N ASN A 442 10.41 24.51 8.09
CA ASN A 442 9.87 25.16 9.27
C ASN A 442 9.53 24.19 10.41
N THR A 443 9.61 24.67 11.64
CA THR A 443 9.18 23.93 12.83
C THR A 443 7.96 24.56 13.51
N SER A 444 7.50 25.72 13.02
CA SER A 444 6.37 26.45 13.56
C SER A 444 5.47 27.00 12.47
N ILE A 445 4.19 27.13 12.78
CA ILE A 445 3.22 27.76 11.87
C ILE A 445 3.59 29.22 11.58
N ALA A 446 4.11 29.95 12.57
CA ALA A 446 4.57 31.32 12.38
C ALA A 446 5.71 31.40 11.33
N GLY A 447 6.62 30.43 11.35
CA GLY A 447 7.68 30.33 10.33
C GLY A 447 7.12 30.02 8.94
N ILE A 448 6.22 29.04 8.82
CA ILE A 448 5.54 28.72 7.55
C ILE A 448 4.85 29.98 6.98
N LYS A 449 4.11 30.69 7.83
CA LYS A 449 3.41 31.91 7.44
C LYS A 449 4.38 33.00 6.97
N ALA A 450 5.51 33.18 7.68
CA ALA A 450 6.53 34.14 7.30
C ALA A 450 7.19 33.80 5.95
N ASP A 451 7.49 32.52 5.72
CA ASP A 451 8.08 32.05 4.46
C ASP A 451 7.10 32.21 3.28
N LEU A 452 5.80 31.96 3.48
CA LEU A 452 4.77 32.24 2.47
C LEU A 452 4.73 33.74 2.11
N VAL A 453 4.78 34.63 3.09
CA VAL A 453 4.81 36.10 2.84
C VAL A 453 6.10 36.50 2.13
N GLN A 454 7.24 35.96 2.56
CA GLN A 454 8.52 36.22 1.90
C GLN A 454 8.50 35.72 0.45
N TYR A 455 8.01 34.51 0.21
CA TYR A 455 7.88 33.97 -1.16
C TYR A 455 7.03 34.88 -2.05
N ALA A 456 5.89 35.37 -1.53
CA ALA A 456 5.03 36.28 -2.27
C ALA A 456 5.72 37.60 -2.65
N GLN A 457 6.62 38.09 -1.80
CA GLN A 457 7.41 39.30 -2.06
C GLN A 457 8.53 39.08 -3.09
N GLU A 458 9.20 37.93 -3.00
CA GLU A 458 10.32 37.58 -3.86
C GLU A 458 9.87 37.10 -5.26
N HIS A 459 8.66 36.49 -5.36
CA HIS A 459 8.08 35.92 -6.58
C HIS A 459 6.71 36.52 -6.92
N PRO A 460 6.59 37.84 -7.15
CA PRO A 460 5.28 38.54 -7.27
C PRO A 460 4.42 38.02 -8.42
N THR A 461 5.02 37.56 -9.51
CA THR A 461 4.28 37.02 -10.67
C THR A 461 3.60 35.70 -10.31
N GLU A 462 4.34 34.73 -9.74
CA GLU A 462 3.83 33.44 -9.34
C GLU A 462 2.84 33.58 -8.18
N ALA A 463 3.15 34.45 -7.21
CA ALA A 463 2.25 34.74 -6.10
C ALA A 463 0.89 35.30 -6.58
N ALA A 464 0.88 36.07 -7.66
CA ALA A 464 -0.37 36.56 -8.27
C ALA A 464 -1.17 35.41 -8.91
N GLU A 465 -0.51 34.40 -9.49
CA GLU A 465 -1.17 33.19 -10.04
C GLU A 465 -1.84 32.37 -8.94
N TYR A 466 -1.24 32.30 -7.77
CA TYR A 466 -1.78 31.58 -6.61
C TYR A 466 -2.70 32.43 -5.74
N ASN A 467 -2.92 33.69 -6.09
CA ASN A 467 -3.58 34.66 -5.22
C ASN A 467 -2.95 34.74 -3.80
N LEU A 468 -1.65 34.53 -3.74
CA LEU A 468 -0.84 34.47 -2.53
C LEU A 468 -0.46 35.88 -2.10
N THR A 469 -1.34 36.58 -1.38
CA THR A 469 -1.10 37.88 -0.82
C THR A 469 -0.94 37.77 0.71
N GLU A 470 -0.22 38.72 1.33
CA GLU A 470 -0.09 38.78 2.78
C GLU A 470 -1.46 38.80 3.47
N GLN A 471 -2.44 39.48 2.90
CA GLN A 471 -3.80 39.54 3.39
C GLN A 471 -4.47 38.17 3.38
N ASN A 472 -4.39 37.43 2.28
CA ASN A 472 -5.01 36.12 2.13
C ASN A 472 -4.32 35.09 3.04
N ILE A 473 -2.98 35.14 3.12
CA ILE A 473 -2.20 34.31 4.05
C ILE A 473 -2.66 34.57 5.49
N ASN A 474 -2.70 35.83 5.91
CA ASN A 474 -3.13 36.19 7.27
C ASN A 474 -4.55 35.72 7.55
N GLN A 475 -5.46 35.83 6.57
CA GLN A 475 -6.85 35.46 6.74
C GLN A 475 -7.02 33.95 6.86
N LEU A 476 -6.38 33.15 5.99
CA LEU A 476 -6.42 31.69 6.06
C LEU A 476 -5.89 31.19 7.39
N PHE A 477 -4.69 31.62 7.79
CA PHE A 477 -4.06 31.16 9.04
C PHE A 477 -4.84 31.60 10.28
N TYR A 478 -5.48 32.79 10.26
CA TYR A 478 -6.33 33.24 11.37
C TYR A 478 -7.50 32.28 11.64
N TYR A 479 -8.11 31.69 10.61
CA TYR A 479 -9.19 30.71 10.78
C TYR A 479 -8.73 29.42 11.43
N TYR A 480 -7.46 29.06 11.28
CA TYR A 480 -6.85 27.91 11.97
C TYR A 480 -6.26 28.26 13.35
N GLY A 481 -6.49 29.48 13.82
CA GLY A 481 -6.05 29.90 15.16
C GLY A 481 -4.63 30.46 15.22
N TYR A 482 -4.06 30.91 14.08
CA TYR A 482 -2.68 31.40 13.97
C TYR A 482 -2.55 32.80 13.37
#